data_748a16a196cb29a8b437f5e3a2cfbe40
#
_entry.id   748a16a196cb29a8b437f5e3a2cfbe40
#
_cell.length_a   1.000
_cell.length_b   1.000
_cell.length_c   1.000
_cell.angle_alpha   90.00
_cell.angle_beta   90.00
_cell.angle_gamma   90.00
#
_symmetry.space_group_name_H-M   'P 1'
#
loop_
_entity.id
_entity.type
_entity.pdbx_description
1 polymer ?
#
loop_
_entity_poly.entity_id
_entity_poly.type
_entity_poly.pdbx_seq_one_letter_code
_entity_poly.pdbx_strand_id
1 'polypeptide(L)'
;MKNQYRRSKKSYKPRFYVLSGLIAILLVAGSFLIHLQLQSSHLSLSQEDIDYVSFEPMKEIKKWHNQDIKFVYLTFDDGPSHNAEKVLDILKENHVPATFFVLGTSINNNTDSQAILNRMLDEGHYIGMHTMTHQYDYLYKGATAPQNFVNELKEEQQLIASLTNGFESQLCRAPYGTGGGTFKDGHVQALKDN
;
A
#
# COMPACT_ATOMS: atom_id res chain seq x y z
N MET A 1 32.28 -2.81 -84.83
CA MET A 1 32.57 -1.99 -83.63
C MET A 1 31.69 -2.50 -82.48
N LYS A 2 32.28 -3.26 -81.52
CA LYS A 2 31.53 -3.79 -80.32
C LYS A 2 31.98 -2.99 -79.11
N ASN A 3 31.14 -2.15 -78.56
CA ASN A 3 31.39 -1.40 -77.34
C ASN A 3 31.12 -2.31 -76.12
N GLN A 4 32.15 -2.67 -75.39
CA GLN A 4 31.97 -3.40 -74.09
C GLN A 4 31.82 -2.39 -72.96
N TYR A 5 30.64 -2.36 -72.36
CA TYR A 5 30.35 -1.64 -71.13
C TYR A 5 30.84 -2.47 -69.96
N ARG A 6 31.92 -2.10 -69.35
CA ARG A 6 32.49 -2.72 -68.15
C ARG A 6 31.78 -2.14 -66.92
N ARG A 7 30.80 -2.85 -66.35
CA ARG A 7 30.20 -2.50 -65.06
C ARG A 7 31.19 -2.76 -63.93
N SER A 8 31.64 -1.70 -63.27
CA SER A 8 32.41 -1.76 -62.02
C SER A 8 31.52 -2.24 -60.87
N LYS A 9 31.80 -3.44 -60.33
CA LYS A 9 31.19 -3.93 -59.13
C LYS A 9 31.79 -3.18 -57.94
N LYS A 10 31.03 -2.24 -57.30
CA LYS A 10 31.40 -1.67 -56.00
C LYS A 10 31.37 -2.78 -54.96
N SER A 11 32.55 -3.16 -54.48
CA SER A 11 32.69 -4.06 -53.33
C SER A 11 32.27 -3.31 -52.07
N TYR A 12 31.09 -3.66 -51.55
CA TYR A 12 30.67 -3.21 -50.24
C TYR A 12 31.48 -3.93 -49.16
N LYS A 13 32.25 -3.20 -48.37
CA LYS A 13 33.12 -3.76 -47.33
C LYS A 13 32.25 -4.20 -46.14
N PRO A 14 32.20 -5.48 -45.76
CA PRO A 14 31.31 -5.99 -44.69
C PRO A 14 31.61 -5.42 -43.28
N ARG A 15 32.76 -4.71 -43.15
CA ARG A 15 33.14 -4.13 -41.83
C ARG A 15 32.21 -3.08 -41.28
N PHE A 16 31.49 -2.33 -42.13
CA PHE A 16 30.56 -1.28 -41.65
C PHE A 16 29.28 -1.86 -41.03
N TYR A 17 28.78 -2.97 -41.51
CA TYR A 17 27.57 -3.59 -40.96
C TYR A 17 27.81 -4.30 -39.64
N VAL A 18 29.02 -4.83 -39.41
CA VAL A 18 29.40 -5.44 -38.13
C VAL A 18 29.55 -4.36 -37.04
N LEU A 19 30.10 -3.21 -37.36
CA LEU A 19 30.27 -2.11 -36.39
C LEU A 19 28.94 -1.47 -36.03
N SER A 20 28.00 -1.28 -36.98
CA SER A 20 26.66 -0.76 -36.71
C SER A 20 25.79 -1.75 -35.91
N GLY A 21 25.95 -3.05 -36.17
CA GLY A 21 25.27 -4.09 -35.38
C GLY A 21 25.75 -4.15 -33.92
N LEU A 22 27.05 -4.01 -33.69
CA LEU A 22 27.63 -3.95 -32.34
C LEU A 22 27.16 -2.71 -31.55
N ILE A 23 27.09 -1.56 -32.20
CA ILE A 23 26.59 -0.31 -31.58
C ILE A 23 25.10 -0.46 -31.22
N ALA A 24 24.28 -1.05 -32.11
CA ALA A 24 22.87 -1.28 -31.83
C ALA A 24 22.67 -2.23 -30.64
N ILE A 25 23.46 -3.30 -30.54
CA ILE A 25 23.38 -4.25 -29.40
C ILE A 25 23.80 -3.56 -28.10
N LEU A 26 24.85 -2.72 -28.12
CA LEU A 26 25.28 -1.97 -26.94
C LEU A 26 24.22 -0.96 -26.46
N LEU A 27 23.53 -0.30 -27.40
CA LEU A 27 22.45 0.63 -27.05
C LEU A 27 21.24 -0.08 -26.47
N VAL A 28 20.87 -1.23 -26.99
CA VAL A 28 19.77 -2.06 -26.44
C VAL A 28 20.14 -2.63 -25.07
N ALA A 29 21.35 -3.14 -24.91
CA ALA A 29 21.85 -3.63 -23.63
C ALA A 29 21.96 -2.49 -22.59
N GLY A 30 22.43 -1.33 -22.99
CA GLY A 30 22.50 -0.13 -22.12
C GLY A 30 21.11 0.35 -21.68
N SER A 31 20.12 0.42 -22.58
CA SER A 31 18.75 0.78 -22.24
C SER A 31 18.08 -0.26 -21.34
N PHE A 32 18.36 -1.55 -21.53
CA PHE A 32 17.88 -2.63 -20.68
C PHE A 32 18.47 -2.56 -19.26
N LEU A 33 19.77 -2.30 -19.15
CA LEU A 33 20.44 -2.11 -17.85
C LEU A 33 19.94 -0.87 -17.12
N ILE A 34 19.69 0.24 -17.81
CA ILE A 34 19.10 1.46 -17.25
C ILE A 34 17.66 1.16 -16.78
N HIS A 35 16.89 0.41 -17.56
CA HIS A 35 15.53 0.02 -17.18
C HIS A 35 15.51 -0.89 -15.95
N LEU A 36 16.42 -1.87 -15.86
CA LEU A 36 16.61 -2.71 -14.67
C LEU A 36 17.05 -1.88 -13.45
N GLN A 37 17.91 -0.90 -13.64
CA GLN A 37 18.39 -0.04 -12.55
C GLN A 37 17.32 0.93 -12.08
N LEU A 38 16.46 1.45 -12.98
CA LEU A 38 15.29 2.24 -12.62
C LEU A 38 14.23 1.39 -11.91
N GLN A 39 14.05 0.13 -12.31
CA GLN A 39 13.12 -0.79 -11.65
C GLN A 39 13.63 -1.22 -10.26
N SER A 40 14.95 -1.39 -10.08
CA SER A 40 15.53 -1.71 -8.77
C SER A 40 15.55 -0.50 -7.82
N SER A 41 15.61 0.72 -8.32
CA SER A 41 15.54 1.92 -7.48
C SER A 41 14.13 2.22 -6.95
N HIS A 42 13.08 1.62 -7.54
CA HIS A 42 11.71 1.70 -7.01
C HIS A 42 11.38 0.58 -6.01
N LEU A 43 12.27 -0.36 -5.74
CA LEU A 43 12.00 -1.57 -4.94
C LEU A 43 12.96 -1.78 -3.76
N SER A 44 13.84 -0.84 -3.47
CA SER A 44 14.66 -0.91 -2.24
C SER A 44 14.32 0.26 -1.32
N LEU A 45 13.22 0.12 -0.58
CA LEU A 45 13.18 0.73 0.74
C LEU A 45 14.39 0.14 1.48
N SER A 46 15.31 0.99 1.92
CA SER A 46 16.42 0.54 2.75
C SER A 46 15.85 -0.05 4.04
N GLN A 47 16.57 -0.96 4.69
CA GLN A 47 16.17 -1.45 6.01
C GLN A 47 16.01 -0.29 7.00
N GLU A 48 16.75 0.82 6.81
CA GLU A 48 16.58 2.07 7.55
C GLU A 48 15.24 2.75 7.26
N ASP A 49 14.73 2.73 6.01
CA ASP A 49 13.41 3.28 5.66
C ASP A 49 12.28 2.44 6.26
N ILE A 50 12.43 1.11 6.33
CA ILE A 50 11.47 0.20 6.98
C ILE A 50 11.50 0.41 8.50
N ASP A 51 12.66 0.56 9.11
CA ASP A 51 12.81 0.86 10.55
C ASP A 51 12.26 2.25 10.90
N TYR A 52 12.38 3.22 9.99
CA TYR A 52 11.81 4.56 10.17
C TYR A 52 10.27 4.56 10.12
N VAL A 53 9.67 3.83 9.18
CA VAL A 53 8.20 3.74 9.05
C VAL A 53 7.57 2.88 10.16
N SER A 54 8.29 1.88 10.68
CA SER A 54 7.69 0.90 11.60
C SER A 54 7.83 1.22 13.09
N PHE A 55 8.80 2.05 13.54
CA PHE A 55 9.09 2.13 14.97
C PHE A 55 9.44 3.50 15.55
N GLU A 56 9.73 4.53 14.76
CA GLU A 56 10.05 5.85 15.29
C GLU A 56 8.91 6.51 16.09
N PRO A 57 7.63 6.38 15.69
CA PRO A 57 6.53 6.90 16.51
C PRO A 57 6.51 6.35 17.94
N MET A 58 6.85 5.07 18.12
CA MET A 58 6.87 4.45 19.46
C MET A 58 8.07 4.87 20.30
N LYS A 59 9.24 5.13 19.71
CA LYS A 59 10.40 5.67 20.41
C LYS A 59 10.21 7.14 20.78
N GLU A 60 9.68 7.93 19.87
CA GLU A 60 9.29 9.32 20.12
C GLU A 60 8.22 9.38 21.22
N ILE A 61 7.15 8.58 21.14
CA ILE A 61 6.12 8.49 22.18
C ILE A 61 6.73 8.16 23.53
N LYS A 62 7.66 7.21 23.65
CA LYS A 62 8.35 6.87 24.90
C LYS A 62 9.21 8.01 25.42
N LYS A 63 9.91 8.74 24.54
CA LYS A 63 10.71 9.92 24.89
C LYS A 63 9.84 11.07 25.41
N TRP A 64 8.65 11.23 24.84
CA TRP A 64 7.70 12.29 25.19
C TRP A 64 6.85 11.94 26.42
N HIS A 65 6.64 10.65 26.71
CA HIS A 65 5.98 10.19 27.95
C HIS A 65 6.71 10.62 29.24
N ASN A 66 8.01 10.93 29.14
CA ASN A 66 8.80 11.46 30.26
C ASN A 66 8.70 12.99 30.42
N GLN A 67 7.92 13.66 29.58
CA GLN A 67 7.69 15.10 29.66
C GLN A 67 6.20 15.30 29.85
N ASP A 68 5.63 15.72 30.86
CA ASP A 68 4.19 15.95 31.15
C ASP A 68 3.29 16.40 29.97
N ILE A 69 3.60 15.92 28.76
CA ILE A 69 2.89 16.18 27.51
C ILE A 69 1.79 15.14 27.37
N LYS A 70 0.56 15.60 27.20
CA LYS A 70 -0.59 14.75 26.94
C LYS A 70 -0.76 14.58 25.44
N PHE A 71 -0.89 13.32 24.98
CA PHE A 71 -1.15 12.98 23.59
C PHE A 71 -2.61 12.56 23.42
N VAL A 72 -3.18 12.94 22.30
CA VAL A 72 -4.49 12.49 21.84
C VAL A 72 -4.32 11.90 20.47
N TYR A 73 -4.80 10.68 20.27
CA TYR A 73 -4.86 10.03 18.95
C TYR A 73 -6.29 10.16 18.43
N LEU A 74 -6.45 10.88 17.32
CA LEU A 74 -7.74 11.02 16.68
C LEU A 74 -8.01 9.82 15.77
N THR A 75 -9.14 9.17 15.98
CA THR A 75 -9.53 7.99 15.20
C THR A 75 -10.98 8.09 14.77
N PHE A 76 -11.27 7.53 13.60
CA PHE A 76 -12.62 7.45 13.02
C PHE A 76 -12.89 6.01 12.60
N ASP A 77 -14.03 5.48 13.00
CA ASP A 77 -14.47 4.11 12.68
C ASP A 77 -15.58 4.11 11.63
N ASP A 78 -15.85 2.94 11.02
CA ASP A 78 -16.99 2.66 10.12
C ASP A 78 -16.97 3.37 8.76
N GLY A 79 -15.89 4.10 8.43
CA GLY A 79 -15.76 4.77 7.13
C GLY A 79 -15.39 3.82 5.96
N PRO A 80 -15.24 4.39 4.75
CA PRO A 80 -15.53 5.76 4.38
C PRO A 80 -17.02 6.05 4.23
N SER A 81 -17.46 7.23 4.67
CA SER A 81 -18.84 7.70 4.56
C SER A 81 -18.91 8.95 3.67
N HIS A 82 -20.13 9.39 3.36
CA HIS A 82 -20.37 10.65 2.62
C HIS A 82 -19.81 11.90 3.33
N ASN A 83 -19.45 11.80 4.61
CA ASN A 83 -18.83 12.91 5.36
C ASN A 83 -17.29 12.83 5.35
N ALA A 84 -16.70 11.76 4.81
CA ALA A 84 -15.26 11.54 4.89
C ALA A 84 -14.45 12.70 4.29
N GLU A 85 -14.87 13.24 3.15
CA GLU A 85 -14.19 14.37 2.53
C GLU A 85 -14.19 15.64 3.40
N LYS A 86 -15.33 15.94 4.05
CA LYS A 86 -15.43 17.09 4.96
C LYS A 86 -14.54 16.92 6.18
N VAL A 87 -14.44 15.69 6.70
CA VAL A 87 -13.54 15.38 7.81
C VAL A 87 -12.10 15.57 7.38
N LEU A 88 -11.72 15.07 6.20
CA LEU A 88 -10.38 15.24 5.64
C LEU A 88 -10.05 16.72 5.41
N ASP A 89 -11.00 17.53 4.91
CA ASP A 89 -10.81 18.98 4.76
C ASP A 89 -10.46 19.65 6.10
N ILE A 90 -11.22 19.34 7.15
CA ILE A 90 -10.99 19.90 8.48
C ILE A 90 -9.63 19.44 9.05
N LEU A 91 -9.28 18.17 8.90
CA LEU A 91 -8.01 17.64 9.38
C LEU A 91 -6.83 18.31 8.67
N LYS A 92 -6.94 18.47 7.34
CA LYS A 92 -5.95 19.14 6.52
C LYS A 92 -5.76 20.60 6.91
N GLU A 93 -6.85 21.35 7.07
CA GLU A 93 -6.83 22.77 7.48
C GLU A 93 -6.14 22.94 8.83
N ASN A 94 -6.33 22.01 9.74
CA ASN A 94 -5.75 22.05 11.08
C ASN A 94 -4.41 21.31 11.23
N HIS A 95 -3.89 20.70 10.16
CA HIS A 95 -2.65 19.90 10.16
C HIS A 95 -2.66 18.77 11.20
N VAL A 96 -3.80 18.10 11.36
CA VAL A 96 -4.00 17.01 12.34
C VAL A 96 -4.01 15.66 11.63
N PRO A 97 -3.02 14.79 11.87
CA PRO A 97 -3.09 13.41 11.39
C PRO A 97 -4.11 12.60 12.19
N ALA A 98 -4.71 11.61 11.54
CA ALA A 98 -5.71 10.72 12.14
C ALA A 98 -5.55 9.27 11.65
N THR A 99 -6.16 8.33 12.34
CA THR A 99 -6.32 6.94 11.89
C THR A 99 -7.79 6.68 11.55
N PHE A 100 -8.03 6.16 10.36
CA PHE A 100 -9.36 5.76 9.91
C PHE A 100 -9.45 4.24 9.93
N PHE A 101 -10.24 3.67 10.83
CA PHE A 101 -10.56 2.24 10.82
C PHE A 101 -11.75 2.05 9.88
N VAL A 102 -11.43 1.67 8.65
CA VAL A 102 -12.41 1.56 7.56
C VAL A 102 -13.15 0.23 7.62
N LEU A 103 -14.28 0.15 6.97
CA LEU A 103 -15.14 -1.02 6.93
C LEU A 103 -15.28 -1.50 5.48
N GLY A 104 -15.06 -2.77 5.22
CA GLY A 104 -15.10 -3.30 3.85
C GLY A 104 -16.44 -3.04 3.15
N THR A 105 -17.56 -3.23 3.85
CA THR A 105 -18.89 -2.90 3.30
C THR A 105 -19.07 -1.40 3.02
N SER A 106 -18.49 -0.52 3.82
CA SER A 106 -18.53 0.92 3.58
C SER A 106 -17.69 1.29 2.35
N ILE A 107 -16.53 0.64 2.16
CA ILE A 107 -15.71 0.79 0.96
C ILE A 107 -16.50 0.36 -0.28
N ASN A 108 -17.11 -0.82 -0.26
CA ASN A 108 -17.85 -1.37 -1.41
C ASN A 108 -19.11 -0.57 -1.76
N ASN A 109 -19.74 0.06 -0.79
CA ASN A 109 -20.99 0.82 -0.99
C ASN A 109 -20.76 2.30 -1.36
N ASN A 110 -19.52 2.77 -1.41
CA ASN A 110 -19.19 4.15 -1.74
C ASN A 110 -18.36 4.20 -3.03
N THR A 111 -18.91 4.81 -4.08
CA THR A 111 -18.26 4.93 -5.40
C THR A 111 -16.96 5.74 -5.36
N ASP A 112 -16.79 6.60 -4.38
CA ASP A 112 -15.63 7.48 -4.25
C ASP A 112 -14.56 6.91 -3.31
N SER A 113 -14.76 5.68 -2.81
CA SER A 113 -13.87 5.04 -1.83
C SER A 113 -12.40 5.06 -2.24
N GLN A 114 -12.10 4.73 -3.49
CA GLN A 114 -10.71 4.73 -3.96
C GLN A 114 -10.07 6.12 -3.83
N ALA A 115 -10.78 7.17 -4.23
CA ALA A 115 -10.29 8.53 -4.13
C ALA A 115 -10.12 8.96 -2.66
N ILE A 116 -11.08 8.61 -1.81
CA ILE A 116 -11.06 8.93 -0.38
C ILE A 116 -9.90 8.20 0.34
N LEU A 117 -9.70 6.90 0.10
CA LEU A 117 -8.62 6.13 0.71
C LEU A 117 -7.25 6.65 0.27
N ASN A 118 -7.06 6.94 -1.02
CA ASN A 118 -5.80 7.52 -1.49
C ASN A 118 -5.58 8.91 -0.88
N ARG A 119 -6.63 9.74 -0.80
CA ARG A 119 -6.55 11.05 -0.14
C ARG A 119 -6.15 10.94 1.34
N MET A 120 -6.68 9.95 2.07
CA MET A 120 -6.26 9.70 3.46
C MET A 120 -4.76 9.48 3.55
N LEU A 121 -4.20 8.64 2.69
CA LEU A 121 -2.76 8.34 2.68
C LEU A 121 -1.92 9.54 2.25
N ASP A 122 -2.32 10.24 1.19
CA ASP A 122 -1.61 11.40 0.63
C ASP A 122 -1.57 12.58 1.62
N GLU A 123 -2.58 12.71 2.47
CA GLU A 123 -2.66 13.76 3.51
C GLU A 123 -2.02 13.34 4.84
N GLY A 124 -1.36 12.16 4.90
CA GLY A 124 -0.60 11.72 6.07
C GLY A 124 -1.43 11.04 7.15
N HIS A 125 -2.64 10.59 6.83
CA HIS A 125 -3.46 9.78 7.72
C HIS A 125 -3.10 8.30 7.59
N TYR A 126 -3.51 7.49 8.57
CA TYR A 126 -3.34 6.05 8.55
C TYR A 126 -4.67 5.34 8.32
N ILE A 127 -4.66 4.29 7.51
CA ILE A 127 -5.82 3.42 7.31
C ILE A 127 -5.63 2.16 8.16
N GLY A 128 -6.52 1.94 9.11
CA GLY A 128 -6.65 0.70 9.88
C GLY A 128 -7.82 -0.13 9.39
N MET A 129 -7.85 -1.40 9.74
CA MET A 129 -8.91 -2.34 9.39
C MET A 129 -9.98 -2.41 10.49
N HIS A 130 -11.28 -2.50 10.10
CA HIS A 130 -12.41 -2.63 11.02
C HIS A 130 -13.32 -3.80 10.67
N THR A 131 -12.83 -4.78 9.94
CA THR A 131 -13.46 -5.94 9.34
C THR A 131 -14.30 -5.64 8.08
N MET A 132 -14.64 -6.68 7.34
CA MET A 132 -15.46 -6.52 6.12
C MET A 132 -16.89 -6.13 6.41
N THR A 133 -17.54 -6.76 7.40
CA THR A 133 -19.00 -6.71 7.52
C THR A 133 -19.52 -6.06 8.80
N HIS A 134 -18.73 -5.98 9.85
CA HIS A 134 -19.16 -5.54 11.19
C HIS A 134 -20.30 -6.40 11.79
N GLN A 135 -20.47 -7.65 11.32
CA GLN A 135 -21.56 -8.51 11.76
C GLN A 135 -21.23 -9.21 13.08
N TYR A 136 -21.88 -8.79 14.16
CA TYR A 136 -21.62 -9.27 15.51
C TYR A 136 -21.69 -10.81 15.62
N ASP A 137 -22.76 -11.42 15.14
CA ASP A 137 -22.95 -12.86 15.29
C ASP A 137 -21.91 -13.67 14.51
N TYR A 138 -21.53 -13.20 13.34
CA TYR A 138 -20.53 -13.84 12.50
C TYR A 138 -19.11 -13.73 13.11
N LEU A 139 -18.79 -12.58 13.67
CA LEU A 139 -17.45 -12.28 14.21
C LEU A 139 -17.25 -12.85 15.62
N TYR A 140 -18.31 -13.02 16.43
CA TYR A 140 -18.14 -13.28 17.87
C TYR A 140 -18.94 -14.45 18.42
N LYS A 141 -19.83 -15.08 17.63
CA LYS A 141 -20.61 -16.24 18.08
C LYS A 141 -20.18 -17.53 17.38
N GLY A 142 -20.13 -18.60 18.17
CA GLY A 142 -19.80 -19.94 17.65
C GLY A 142 -18.31 -20.24 17.58
N ALA A 143 -17.99 -21.48 17.25
CA ALA A 143 -16.63 -21.99 17.25
C ALA A 143 -15.76 -21.45 16.11
N THR A 144 -16.38 -21.02 15.02
CA THR A 144 -15.70 -20.47 13.84
C THR A 144 -15.43 -18.95 13.93
N ALA A 145 -16.01 -18.27 14.91
CA ALA A 145 -15.91 -16.82 15.04
C ALA A 145 -14.46 -16.27 15.00
N PRO A 146 -13.47 -16.87 15.69
CA PRO A 146 -12.10 -16.42 15.59
C PRO A 146 -11.53 -16.48 14.17
N GLN A 147 -11.81 -17.55 13.45
CA GLN A 147 -11.35 -17.69 12.06
C GLN A 147 -12.10 -16.76 11.11
N ASN A 148 -13.40 -16.57 11.32
CA ASN A 148 -14.21 -15.61 10.55
C ASN A 148 -13.63 -14.19 10.68
N PHE A 149 -13.26 -13.80 11.90
CA PHE A 149 -12.65 -12.49 12.18
C PHE A 149 -11.33 -12.31 11.37
N VAL A 150 -10.45 -13.31 11.41
CA VAL A 150 -9.18 -13.27 10.65
C VAL A 150 -9.44 -13.23 9.14
N ASN A 151 -10.39 -14.03 8.65
CA ASN A 151 -10.74 -14.06 7.23
C ASN A 151 -11.24 -12.69 6.75
N GLU A 152 -12.11 -12.04 7.52
CA GLU A 152 -12.59 -10.69 7.19
C GLU A 152 -11.47 -9.64 7.17
N LEU A 153 -10.51 -9.71 8.10
CA LEU A 153 -9.35 -8.82 8.06
C LEU A 153 -8.48 -9.05 6.81
N LYS A 154 -8.26 -10.30 6.43
CA LYS A 154 -7.50 -10.63 5.22
C LYS A 154 -8.19 -10.14 3.95
N GLU A 155 -9.51 -10.32 3.86
CA GLU A 155 -10.32 -9.85 2.74
C GLU A 155 -10.32 -8.32 2.66
N GLU A 156 -10.49 -7.65 3.78
CA GLU A 156 -10.44 -6.20 3.89
C GLU A 156 -9.06 -5.64 3.49
N GLN A 157 -7.97 -6.28 3.96
CA GLN A 157 -6.62 -5.91 3.59
C GLN A 157 -6.41 -5.99 2.07
N GLN A 158 -6.89 -7.06 1.42
CA GLN A 158 -6.81 -7.20 -0.03
C GLN A 158 -7.62 -6.11 -0.75
N LEU A 159 -8.79 -5.78 -0.24
CA LEU A 159 -9.63 -4.71 -0.78
C LEU A 159 -8.93 -3.35 -0.68
N ILE A 160 -8.42 -3.00 0.50
CA ILE A 160 -7.66 -1.75 0.72
C ILE A 160 -6.45 -1.69 -0.23
N ALA A 161 -5.64 -2.73 -0.29
CA ALA A 161 -4.46 -2.79 -1.15
C ALA A 161 -4.82 -2.62 -2.63
N SER A 162 -5.93 -3.20 -3.09
CA SER A 162 -6.40 -3.09 -4.47
C SER A 162 -6.80 -1.66 -4.88
N LEU A 163 -7.21 -0.83 -3.93
CA LEU A 163 -7.67 0.54 -4.14
C LEU A 163 -6.60 1.60 -3.86
N THR A 164 -5.48 1.22 -3.21
CA THR A 164 -4.47 2.14 -2.67
C THR A 164 -3.07 1.68 -3.07
N ASN A 165 -2.68 1.60 -4.25
CA ASN A 165 -1.31 1.27 -4.69
C ASN A 165 -0.57 0.23 -3.80
N GLY A 166 -1.29 -0.76 -3.26
CA GLY A 166 -0.73 -1.85 -2.46
C GLY A 166 -0.48 -1.52 -0.98
N PHE A 167 -1.15 -0.51 -0.40
CA PHE A 167 -0.99 -0.21 1.03
C PHE A 167 -1.39 -1.39 1.90
N GLU A 168 -0.52 -1.76 2.85
CA GLU A 168 -0.75 -2.82 3.83
C GLU A 168 -0.91 -2.23 5.23
N SER A 169 -2.13 -2.36 5.79
CA SER A 169 -2.42 -1.92 7.14
C SER A 169 -1.83 -2.87 8.19
N GLN A 170 -1.19 -2.31 9.20
CA GLN A 170 -0.67 -3.06 10.36
C GLN A 170 -1.57 -2.92 11.60
N LEU A 171 -2.68 -2.20 11.48
CA LEU A 171 -3.59 -1.93 12.58
C LEU A 171 -4.99 -2.46 12.28
N CYS A 172 -5.61 -3.08 13.28
CA CYS A 172 -7.02 -3.38 13.23
C CYS A 172 -7.70 -2.95 14.53
N ARG A 173 -8.97 -2.63 14.45
CA ARG A 173 -9.85 -2.38 15.58
C ARG A 173 -11.03 -3.33 15.52
N ALA A 174 -11.22 -4.09 16.59
CA ALA A 174 -12.34 -5.01 16.67
C ALA A 174 -13.68 -4.24 16.76
N PRO A 175 -14.66 -4.53 15.91
CA PRO A 175 -16.03 -4.04 16.08
C PRO A 175 -16.55 -4.30 17.49
N TYR A 176 -17.33 -3.38 18.04
CA TYR A 176 -17.90 -3.46 19.40
C TYR A 176 -16.86 -3.44 20.53
N GLY A 177 -15.57 -3.21 20.20
CA GLY A 177 -14.47 -3.19 21.15
C GLY A 177 -14.01 -4.58 21.59
N THR A 178 -12.99 -4.61 22.45
CA THR A 178 -12.39 -5.84 22.98
C THR A 178 -12.86 -6.17 24.40
N GLY A 179 -13.71 -5.34 24.99
CA GLY A 179 -14.29 -5.51 26.33
C GLY A 179 -15.56 -6.35 26.34
N GLY A 180 -16.06 -6.67 27.57
CA GLY A 180 -17.37 -7.31 27.72
C GLY A 180 -17.49 -8.77 27.25
N GLY A 181 -16.37 -9.45 26.98
CA GLY A 181 -16.37 -10.87 26.53
C GLY A 181 -16.67 -11.08 25.05
N THR A 182 -16.66 -10.01 24.25
CA THR A 182 -16.86 -10.06 22.79
C THR A 182 -15.63 -10.63 22.12
N PHE A 183 -14.47 -10.00 22.33
CA PHE A 183 -13.18 -10.44 21.82
C PHE A 183 -12.51 -11.37 22.82
N LYS A 184 -12.30 -12.64 22.46
CA LYS A 184 -11.82 -13.71 23.37
C LYS A 184 -10.40 -14.13 23.02
N ASP A 185 -9.77 -14.90 23.90
CA ASP A 185 -8.44 -15.47 23.72
C ASP A 185 -8.29 -16.23 22.38
N GLY A 186 -9.36 -16.89 21.93
CA GLY A 186 -9.40 -17.56 20.63
C GLY A 186 -9.19 -16.61 19.44
N HIS A 187 -9.69 -15.38 19.50
CA HIS A 187 -9.46 -14.35 18.46
C HIS A 187 -8.01 -13.88 18.50
N VAL A 188 -7.45 -13.66 19.70
CA VAL A 188 -6.03 -13.31 19.86
C VAL A 188 -5.12 -14.40 19.30
N GLN A 189 -5.44 -15.67 19.61
CA GLN A 189 -4.66 -16.79 19.10
C GLN A 189 -4.77 -16.91 17.58
N ALA A 190 -5.98 -16.81 17.03
CA ALA A 190 -6.16 -16.86 15.57
C ALA A 190 -5.42 -15.74 14.83
N LEU A 191 -5.33 -14.54 15.42
CA LEU A 191 -4.53 -13.44 14.86
C LEU A 191 -3.01 -13.72 14.90
N LYS A 192 -2.52 -14.42 15.94
CA LYS A 192 -1.11 -14.78 16.04
C LYS A 192 -0.68 -15.88 15.09
N ASP A 193 -1.62 -16.76 14.73
CA ASP A 193 -1.37 -17.94 13.89
C ASP A 193 -1.47 -17.62 12.38
N ASN A 194 -1.88 -16.41 11.99
CA ASN A 194 -2.17 -16.01 10.62
C ASN A 194 -1.48 -14.71 10.19
#